data_e5812e33bef1bea3befd6077df84fd40
#
_entry.id   e5812e33bef1bea3befd6077df84fd40
#
_cell.length_a   1.000
_cell.length_b   1.000
_cell.length_c   1.000
_cell.angle_alpha   90.00
_cell.angle_beta   90.00
_cell.angle_gamma   90.00
#
_symmetry.space_group_name_H-M   'P 1'
#
loop_
_entity.id
_entity.type
_entity.pdbx_description
1 polymer ?
#
loop_
_entity_poly.entity_id
_entity_poly.type
_entity_poly.pdbx_seq_one_letter_code
_entity_poly.pdbx_strand_id
1 'polypeptide(L)'
;TFYRGIPKFHDIRTMFTIHNIQYQGQYGMEIAWDVLGIPEYQYPVLEYNGCLNMMKAAIMQVNVVNTVSPSYAMEIHDPWYSHGLDPILNAKGDRVIGILNGIDVEANNPATDEGIYQKYDVKTLEKKKVNKLELMKEMGLEPDENRMLIGMVSRLVDHKGLDLVRYIFHDIMGDNVSFVLLGSGDAEYEN
;
A
#
# COMPACT_ATOMS: atom_id res chain seq x y z
N THR A 1 23.64 0.17 -12.07
CA THR A 1 25.05 0.01 -11.73
C THR A 1 25.86 -0.41 -12.94
N PHE A 2 25.57 -1.53 -13.57
CA PHE A 2 26.34 -2.11 -14.66
C PHE A 2 26.47 -1.20 -15.90
N TYR A 3 25.41 -0.47 -16.23
CA TYR A 3 25.33 0.32 -17.45
C TYR A 3 25.80 1.78 -17.28
N ARG A 4 26.03 2.26 -16.04
CA ARG A 4 26.43 3.67 -15.81
C ARG A 4 27.80 4.03 -16.40
N GLY A 5 28.68 3.05 -16.58
CA GLY A 5 29.95 3.25 -17.25
C GLY A 5 29.88 3.39 -18.78
N ILE A 6 28.72 3.13 -19.37
CA ILE A 6 28.49 3.27 -20.81
C ILE A 6 28.07 4.73 -21.09
N PRO A 7 28.71 5.47 -21.99
CA PRO A 7 28.43 6.89 -22.23
C PRO A 7 26.96 7.22 -22.47
N LYS A 8 26.24 6.34 -23.18
CA LYS A 8 24.80 6.50 -23.46
C LYS A 8 23.93 6.57 -22.19
N PHE A 9 24.38 5.96 -21.08
CA PHE A 9 23.58 5.83 -19.83
C PHE A 9 24.17 6.67 -18.67
N HIS A 10 25.26 7.39 -18.91
CA HIS A 10 25.98 8.13 -17.86
C HIS A 10 25.09 9.19 -17.19
N ASP A 11 24.30 9.90 -17.96
CA ASP A 11 23.49 11.02 -17.46
C ASP A 11 22.08 10.65 -17.03
N ILE A 12 21.71 9.36 -17.12
CA ILE A 12 20.39 8.90 -16.70
C ILE A 12 20.24 9.02 -15.19
N ARG A 13 19.22 9.76 -14.76
CA ARG A 13 18.81 9.82 -13.37
C ARG A 13 17.81 8.71 -13.07
N THR A 14 17.93 8.13 -11.89
CA THR A 14 17.10 7.00 -11.47
C THR A 14 16.37 7.33 -10.17
N MET A 15 15.13 6.90 -10.08
CA MET A 15 14.30 7.00 -8.89
C MET A 15 13.75 5.61 -8.54
N PHE A 16 13.65 5.32 -7.26
CA PHE A 16 13.00 4.12 -6.75
C PHE A 16 11.85 4.50 -5.83
N THR A 17 10.67 3.94 -6.07
CA THR A 17 9.47 4.22 -5.27
C THR A 17 9.19 3.08 -4.30
N ILE A 18 9.13 3.41 -3.01
CA ILE A 18 8.71 2.51 -1.94
C ILE A 18 7.22 2.72 -1.67
N HIS A 19 6.40 1.76 -2.06
CA HIS A 19 4.97 1.75 -1.73
C HIS A 19 4.70 1.13 -0.36
N ASN A 20 5.45 0.08 -0.01
CA ASN A 20 5.42 -0.55 1.31
C ASN A 20 6.79 -1.15 1.60
N ILE A 21 7.46 -0.64 2.63
CA ILE A 21 8.82 -1.05 3.01
C ILE A 21 8.90 -2.48 3.55
N GLN A 22 7.79 -3.07 3.96
CA GLN A 22 7.73 -4.44 4.43
C GLN A 22 8.10 -5.44 3.32
N TYR A 23 7.78 -5.14 2.06
CA TYR A 23 8.00 -6.04 0.93
C TYR A 23 9.34 -5.77 0.24
N GLN A 24 10.43 -6.21 0.86
CA GLN A 24 11.79 -5.87 0.46
C GLN A 24 12.36 -6.71 -0.69
N GLY A 25 11.69 -7.81 -1.06
CA GLY A 25 12.23 -8.75 -2.05
C GLY A 25 13.47 -9.46 -1.51
N GLN A 26 13.30 -10.18 -0.40
CA GLN A 26 14.36 -10.94 0.26
C GLN A 26 14.39 -12.37 -0.26
N TYR A 27 15.57 -12.85 -0.61
CA TYR A 27 15.81 -14.19 -1.15
C TYR A 27 17.16 -14.73 -0.66
N GLY A 28 17.41 -16.02 -0.85
CA GLY A 28 18.74 -16.60 -0.65
C GLY A 28 19.75 -16.00 -1.64
N MET A 29 21.02 -15.97 -1.26
CA MET A 29 22.09 -15.38 -2.08
C MET A 29 22.34 -16.13 -3.39
N GLU A 30 21.94 -17.40 -3.50
CA GLU A 30 21.99 -18.20 -4.72
C GLU A 30 21.26 -17.55 -5.89
N ILE A 31 20.16 -16.84 -5.62
CA ILE A 31 19.38 -16.11 -6.63
C ILE A 31 20.22 -15.04 -7.34
N ALA A 32 21.22 -14.50 -6.67
CA ALA A 32 22.09 -13.47 -7.26
C ALA A 32 22.81 -13.98 -8.50
N TRP A 33 23.30 -15.20 -8.49
CA TRP A 33 23.97 -15.82 -9.63
C TRP A 33 23.00 -16.59 -10.53
N ASP A 34 22.22 -17.50 -9.96
CA ASP A 34 21.41 -18.46 -10.72
C ASP A 34 20.30 -17.79 -11.54
N VAL A 35 19.73 -16.71 -11.04
CA VAL A 35 18.61 -16.00 -11.67
C VAL A 35 19.03 -14.66 -12.25
N LEU A 36 19.79 -13.86 -11.47
CA LEU A 36 20.12 -12.50 -11.86
C LEU A 36 21.43 -12.39 -12.64
N GLY A 37 22.27 -13.45 -12.66
CA GLY A 37 23.57 -13.46 -13.33
C GLY A 37 24.56 -12.43 -12.75
N ILE A 38 24.41 -12.08 -11.46
CA ILE A 38 25.24 -11.07 -10.80
C ILE A 38 26.49 -11.76 -10.22
N PRO A 39 27.70 -11.32 -10.61
CA PRO A 39 28.93 -11.93 -10.13
C PRO A 39 29.20 -11.61 -8.65
N GLU A 40 29.93 -12.47 -7.96
CA GLU A 40 30.21 -12.40 -6.52
C GLU A 40 30.78 -11.06 -6.06
N TYR A 41 31.64 -10.43 -6.85
CA TYR A 41 32.23 -9.13 -6.50
C TYR A 41 31.17 -7.99 -6.37
N GLN A 42 29.95 -8.22 -6.85
CA GLN A 42 28.81 -7.31 -6.73
C GLN A 42 27.85 -7.68 -5.56
N TYR A 43 28.04 -8.80 -4.90
CA TYR A 43 27.18 -9.23 -3.79
C TYR A 43 27.04 -8.19 -2.68
N PRO A 44 28.05 -7.39 -2.31
CA PRO A 44 27.87 -6.33 -1.31
C PRO A 44 26.79 -5.29 -1.65
N VAL A 45 26.41 -5.16 -2.93
CA VAL A 45 25.31 -4.30 -3.36
C VAL A 45 23.96 -4.91 -2.98
N LEU A 46 23.85 -6.22 -3.08
CA LEU A 46 22.59 -6.99 -2.91
C LEU A 46 22.43 -7.52 -1.50
N GLU A 47 23.53 -7.98 -0.90
CA GLU A 47 23.51 -8.64 0.40
C GLU A 47 23.13 -7.66 1.52
N TYR A 48 22.22 -8.09 2.38
CA TYR A 48 21.85 -7.40 3.60
C TYR A 48 21.34 -8.41 4.64
N ASN A 49 21.97 -8.42 5.80
CA ASN A 49 21.64 -9.33 6.91
C ASN A 49 21.60 -10.82 6.51
N GLY A 50 22.56 -11.26 5.69
CA GLY A 50 22.73 -12.65 5.27
C GLY A 50 21.82 -13.10 4.12
N CYS A 51 21.06 -12.21 3.52
CA CYS A 51 20.21 -12.52 2.37
C CYS A 51 20.39 -11.48 1.24
N LEU A 52 19.95 -11.85 0.04
CA LEU A 52 19.75 -10.91 -1.04
C LEU A 52 18.54 -10.03 -0.70
N ASN A 53 18.71 -8.70 -0.74
CA ASN A 53 17.63 -7.74 -0.50
C ASN A 53 17.54 -6.75 -1.68
N MET A 54 16.49 -6.92 -2.48
CA MET A 54 16.29 -6.14 -3.71
C MET A 54 16.03 -4.66 -3.41
N MET A 55 15.29 -4.37 -2.35
CA MET A 55 14.97 -3.00 -1.96
C MET A 55 16.22 -2.25 -1.48
N LYS A 56 17.05 -2.88 -0.64
CA LYS A 56 18.34 -2.32 -0.22
C LYS A 56 19.23 -2.01 -1.42
N ALA A 57 19.33 -2.94 -2.35
CA ALA A 57 20.12 -2.74 -3.56
C ALA A 57 19.61 -1.55 -4.39
N ALA A 58 18.30 -1.45 -4.56
CA ALA A 58 17.66 -0.34 -5.27
C ALA A 58 17.94 1.01 -4.57
N ILE A 59 17.68 1.10 -3.26
CA ILE A 59 17.91 2.33 -2.47
C ILE A 59 19.35 2.82 -2.62
N MET A 60 20.31 1.93 -2.52
CA MET A 60 21.73 2.30 -2.65
C MET A 60 22.10 2.83 -4.03
N GLN A 61 21.52 2.28 -5.09
CA GLN A 61 21.95 2.54 -6.47
C GLN A 61 21.24 3.72 -7.15
N VAL A 62 20.04 4.10 -6.69
CA VAL A 62 19.30 5.19 -7.34
C VAL A 62 19.76 6.57 -6.88
N ASN A 63 19.44 7.58 -7.67
CA ASN A 63 19.72 8.97 -7.32
C ASN A 63 18.80 9.47 -6.19
N VAL A 64 17.51 9.14 -6.28
CA VAL A 64 16.46 9.55 -5.35
C VAL A 64 15.60 8.36 -5.01
N VAL A 65 15.21 8.26 -3.76
CA VAL A 65 14.16 7.35 -3.29
C VAL A 65 12.91 8.18 -3.02
N ASN A 66 11.76 7.71 -3.46
CA ASN A 66 10.51 8.31 -3.01
C ASN A 66 9.57 7.27 -2.41
N THR A 67 8.70 7.75 -1.55
CA THR A 67 7.58 6.99 -1.01
C THR A 67 6.26 7.74 -1.22
N VAL A 68 5.15 7.14 -0.85
CA VAL A 68 3.80 7.61 -1.19
C VAL A 68 3.20 8.62 -0.20
N SER A 69 4.01 9.11 0.74
CA SER A 69 3.59 10.14 1.71
C SER A 69 4.80 10.89 2.26
N PRO A 70 4.71 12.24 2.43
CA PRO A 70 5.74 13.01 3.13
C PRO A 70 5.99 12.54 4.56
N SER A 71 4.93 12.21 5.32
CA SER A 71 5.06 11.66 6.67
C SER A 71 5.76 10.30 6.65
N TYR A 72 5.35 9.42 5.74
CA TYR A 72 5.97 8.10 5.59
C TYR A 72 7.45 8.19 5.20
N ALA A 73 7.83 9.17 4.38
CA ALA A 73 9.25 9.42 4.08
C ALA A 73 10.08 9.73 5.33
N MET A 74 9.50 10.39 6.33
CA MET A 74 10.14 10.62 7.62
C MET A 74 10.12 9.37 8.51
N GLU A 75 8.98 8.70 8.59
CA GLU A 75 8.77 7.52 9.44
C GLU A 75 9.73 6.38 9.11
N ILE A 76 9.97 6.09 7.82
CA ILE A 76 10.84 4.99 7.41
C ILE A 76 12.33 5.19 7.74
N HIS A 77 12.73 6.36 8.25
CA HIS A 77 14.05 6.60 8.83
C HIS A 77 14.17 6.10 10.27
N ASP A 78 13.04 5.86 10.94
CA ASP A 78 13.00 5.35 12.31
C ASP A 78 13.06 3.80 12.30
N PRO A 79 13.85 3.16 13.18
CA PRO A 79 13.97 1.71 13.27
C PRO A 79 12.65 0.97 13.45
N TRP A 80 11.65 1.60 14.10
CA TRP A 80 10.33 1.01 14.31
C TRP A 80 9.55 0.80 13.01
N TYR A 81 9.71 1.70 12.04
CA TYR A 81 8.95 1.68 10.78
C TYR A 81 9.76 1.18 9.58
N SER A 82 11.10 1.12 9.71
CA SER A 82 12.01 0.83 8.59
C SER A 82 12.09 -0.64 8.18
N HIS A 83 11.56 -1.54 9.01
CA HIS A 83 11.79 -2.99 8.86
C HIS A 83 13.28 -3.35 8.68
N GLY A 84 14.15 -2.64 9.42
CA GLY A 84 15.60 -2.84 9.42
C GLY A 84 16.36 -2.14 8.30
N LEU A 85 15.71 -1.30 7.48
CA LEU A 85 16.37 -0.52 6.42
C LEU A 85 16.76 0.91 6.84
N ASP A 86 16.51 1.31 8.10
CA ASP A 86 16.86 2.64 8.60
C ASP A 86 18.33 3.03 8.38
N PRO A 87 19.35 2.17 8.55
CA PRO A 87 20.73 2.57 8.30
C PRO A 87 20.96 2.94 6.83
N ILE A 88 20.31 2.22 5.91
CA ILE A 88 20.43 2.44 4.47
C ILE A 88 19.68 3.72 4.04
N LEU A 89 18.50 3.95 4.60
CA LEU A 89 17.68 5.13 4.33
C LEU A 89 18.33 6.39 4.94
N ASN A 90 18.84 6.31 6.16
CA ASN A 90 19.55 7.39 6.82
C ASN A 90 20.83 7.80 6.05
N ALA A 91 21.55 6.82 5.49
CA ALA A 91 22.68 7.10 4.60
C ALA A 91 22.25 7.77 3.28
N LYS A 92 20.99 7.63 2.87
CA LYS A 92 20.42 8.33 1.71
C LYS A 92 20.05 9.78 2.02
N GLY A 93 19.68 10.07 3.28
CA GLY A 93 19.36 11.41 3.81
C GLY A 93 18.26 12.12 3.02
N ASP A 94 18.46 13.40 2.73
CA ASP A 94 17.49 14.29 2.04
C ASP A 94 17.04 13.80 0.65
N ARG A 95 17.63 12.71 0.16
CA ARG A 95 17.22 12.07 -1.10
C ARG A 95 16.11 11.03 -0.94
N VAL A 96 15.53 10.95 0.25
CA VAL A 96 14.29 10.21 0.52
C VAL A 96 13.17 11.22 0.63
N ILE A 97 12.23 11.21 -0.31
CA ILE A 97 11.15 12.20 -0.41
C ILE A 97 9.78 11.50 -0.43
N GLY A 98 8.75 12.22 -0.01
CA GLY A 98 7.36 11.75 -0.05
C GLY A 98 6.57 12.42 -1.16
N ILE A 99 5.92 11.64 -2.00
CA ILE A 99 5.02 12.11 -3.06
C ILE A 99 3.67 11.42 -2.88
N LEU A 100 2.61 12.20 -2.64
CA LEU A 100 1.27 11.64 -2.48
C LEU A 100 0.76 11.02 -3.77
N ASN A 101 0.07 9.88 -3.65
CA ASN A 101 -0.65 9.30 -4.77
C ASN A 101 -1.77 10.24 -5.24
N GLY A 102 -1.98 10.28 -6.55
CA GLY A 102 -3.13 10.93 -7.13
C GLY A 102 -4.41 10.10 -7.01
N ILE A 103 -5.53 10.75 -7.25
CA ILE A 103 -6.83 10.11 -7.42
C ILE A 103 -7.30 10.42 -8.84
N ASP A 104 -7.77 9.40 -9.55
CA ASP A 104 -8.45 9.58 -10.82
C ASP A 104 -9.84 10.18 -10.55
N VAL A 105 -9.95 11.49 -10.74
CA VAL A 105 -11.17 12.25 -10.44
C VAL A 105 -12.26 12.08 -11.48
N GLU A 106 -11.95 11.48 -12.62
CA GLU A 106 -12.95 11.14 -13.65
C GLU A 106 -13.55 9.76 -13.36
N ALA A 107 -12.69 8.75 -13.14
CA ALA A 107 -13.13 7.39 -12.82
C ALA A 107 -13.83 7.30 -11.45
N ASN A 108 -13.42 8.11 -10.47
CA ASN A 108 -14.02 8.10 -9.13
C ASN A 108 -15.03 9.25 -8.91
N ASN A 109 -15.74 9.66 -9.96
CA ASN A 109 -16.73 10.73 -9.88
C ASN A 109 -18.15 10.17 -9.75
N PRO A 110 -18.82 10.28 -8.58
CA PRO A 110 -20.16 9.74 -8.39
C PRO A 110 -21.24 10.42 -9.23
N ALA A 111 -20.94 11.58 -9.84
CA ALA A 111 -21.86 12.25 -10.76
C ALA A 111 -21.91 11.59 -12.15
N THR A 112 -20.86 10.88 -12.52
CA THR A 112 -20.71 10.24 -13.84
C THR A 112 -20.49 8.73 -13.78
N ASP A 113 -20.23 8.17 -12.62
CA ASP A 113 -19.98 6.75 -12.43
C ASP A 113 -21.19 5.89 -12.83
N GLU A 114 -21.00 5.01 -13.81
CA GLU A 114 -22.03 4.07 -14.28
C GLU A 114 -22.12 2.81 -13.39
N GLY A 115 -21.17 2.60 -12.49
CA GLY A 115 -21.12 1.44 -11.59
C GLY A 115 -21.96 1.59 -10.32
N ILE A 116 -22.52 2.78 -10.04
CA ILE A 116 -23.35 3.00 -8.86
C ILE A 116 -24.84 3.04 -9.23
N TYR A 117 -25.71 2.63 -8.31
CA TYR A 117 -27.15 2.57 -8.56
C TYR A 117 -27.77 3.93 -8.81
N GLN A 118 -27.33 4.94 -8.08
CA GLN A 118 -27.82 6.31 -8.22
C GLN A 118 -26.66 7.30 -8.24
N LYS A 119 -26.50 8.02 -9.33
CA LYS A 119 -25.55 9.13 -9.46
C LYS A 119 -25.91 10.27 -8.52
N TYR A 120 -24.90 10.88 -7.92
CA TYR A 120 -25.05 12.01 -7.02
C TYR A 120 -23.82 12.93 -7.07
N ASP A 121 -24.01 14.13 -6.56
CA ASP A 121 -22.94 15.13 -6.41
C ASP A 121 -23.10 15.85 -5.04
N VAL A 122 -22.27 16.87 -4.79
CA VAL A 122 -22.29 17.65 -3.56
C VAL A 122 -23.65 18.36 -3.33
N LYS A 123 -24.38 18.67 -4.42
CA LYS A 123 -25.69 19.36 -4.34
C LYS A 123 -26.86 18.38 -4.18
N THR A 124 -26.64 17.12 -4.45
CA THR A 124 -27.65 16.06 -4.47
C THR A 124 -27.25 14.88 -3.57
N LEU A 125 -26.58 15.17 -2.46
CA LEU A 125 -26.01 14.16 -1.57
C LEU A 125 -27.06 13.22 -0.98
N GLU A 126 -28.31 13.66 -0.84
CA GLU A 126 -29.45 12.85 -0.40
C GLU A 126 -29.68 11.63 -1.30
N LYS A 127 -29.36 11.73 -2.60
CA LYS A 127 -29.47 10.62 -3.55
C LYS A 127 -28.54 9.45 -3.22
N LYS A 128 -27.46 9.70 -2.47
CA LYS A 128 -26.54 8.64 -2.02
C LYS A 128 -27.24 7.56 -1.18
N LYS A 129 -28.35 7.88 -0.52
CA LYS A 129 -29.15 6.93 0.23
C LYS A 129 -29.64 5.75 -0.62
N VAL A 130 -29.95 5.98 -1.89
CA VAL A 130 -30.36 4.92 -2.81
C VAL A 130 -29.26 3.86 -2.95
N ASN A 131 -28.01 4.30 -3.11
CA ASN A 131 -26.87 3.38 -3.19
C ASN A 131 -26.71 2.53 -1.93
N LYS A 132 -26.93 3.13 -0.75
CA LYS A 132 -26.90 2.40 0.52
C LYS A 132 -27.98 1.31 0.56
N LEU A 133 -29.21 1.65 0.21
CA LEU A 133 -30.34 0.72 0.29
C LEU A 133 -30.20 -0.43 -0.72
N GLU A 134 -29.74 -0.13 -1.93
CA GLU A 134 -29.51 -1.16 -2.95
C GLU A 134 -28.33 -2.08 -2.54
N LEU A 135 -27.23 -1.52 -2.00
CA LEU A 135 -26.14 -2.32 -1.46
C LEU A 135 -26.61 -3.23 -0.31
N MET A 136 -27.46 -2.73 0.59
CA MET A 136 -28.02 -3.55 1.67
C MET A 136 -28.80 -4.74 1.10
N LYS A 137 -29.64 -4.52 0.07
CA LYS A 137 -30.38 -5.61 -0.61
C LYS A 137 -29.44 -6.63 -1.26
N GLU A 138 -28.43 -6.15 -1.95
CA GLU A 138 -27.43 -7.01 -2.62
C GLU A 138 -26.70 -7.90 -1.61
N MET A 139 -26.42 -7.37 -0.42
CA MET A 139 -25.78 -8.10 0.68
C MET A 139 -26.76 -8.95 1.52
N GLY A 140 -28.03 -9.03 1.13
CA GLY A 140 -29.05 -9.79 1.86
C GLY A 140 -29.44 -9.18 3.20
N LEU A 141 -29.15 -7.89 3.40
CA LEU A 141 -29.55 -7.14 4.59
C LEU A 141 -30.92 -6.48 4.38
N GLU A 142 -31.69 -6.32 5.46
CA GLU A 142 -32.96 -5.57 5.40
C GLU A 142 -32.66 -4.09 5.14
N PRO A 143 -33.19 -3.49 4.06
CA PRO A 143 -32.94 -2.09 3.72
C PRO A 143 -33.59 -1.16 4.76
N ASP A 144 -32.79 -0.32 5.37
CA ASP A 144 -33.24 0.69 6.34
C ASP A 144 -32.44 1.98 6.20
N GLU A 145 -33.15 3.09 5.92
CA GLU A 145 -32.50 4.40 5.77
C GLU A 145 -31.82 4.87 7.07
N ASN A 146 -32.36 4.48 8.21
CA ASN A 146 -31.91 4.95 9.53
C ASN A 146 -30.83 4.04 10.13
N ARG A 147 -30.70 2.80 9.65
CA ARG A 147 -29.65 1.88 10.10
C ARG A 147 -28.27 2.34 9.60
N MET A 148 -27.29 2.41 10.47
CA MET A 148 -25.92 2.69 10.08
C MET A 148 -25.36 1.51 9.27
N LEU A 149 -24.82 1.78 8.08
CA LEU A 149 -24.08 0.80 7.29
C LEU A 149 -22.59 1.15 7.33
N ILE A 150 -21.80 0.30 7.97
CA ILE A 150 -20.33 0.41 7.98
C ILE A 150 -19.80 -0.49 6.87
N GLY A 151 -19.02 0.07 5.96
CA GLY A 151 -18.37 -0.67 4.88
C GLY A 151 -16.85 -0.65 5.05
N MET A 152 -16.21 -1.80 4.91
CA MET A 152 -14.76 -1.93 4.86
C MET A 152 -14.37 -2.70 3.60
N VAL A 153 -13.57 -2.07 2.74
CA VAL A 153 -13.01 -2.70 1.53
C VAL A 153 -11.50 -2.64 1.64
N SER A 154 -10.85 -3.80 1.86
CA SER A 154 -9.42 -3.85 2.12
C SER A 154 -8.86 -5.25 1.92
N ARG A 155 -7.52 -5.36 1.79
CA ARG A 155 -6.85 -6.65 2.06
C ARG A 155 -7.01 -7.02 3.52
N LEU A 156 -7.26 -8.29 3.80
CA LEU A 156 -7.46 -8.79 5.16
C LEU A 156 -6.09 -9.18 5.76
N VAL A 157 -5.37 -8.18 6.24
CA VAL A 157 -4.00 -8.30 6.80
C VAL A 157 -3.84 -7.38 8.01
N ASP A 158 -2.92 -7.70 8.92
CA ASP A 158 -2.71 -7.01 10.20
C ASP A 158 -2.65 -5.49 10.09
N HIS A 159 -1.83 -4.98 9.17
CA HIS A 159 -1.62 -3.53 9.04
C HIS A 159 -2.85 -2.74 8.53
N LYS A 160 -3.98 -3.41 8.32
CA LYS A 160 -5.29 -2.79 8.06
C LYS A 160 -6.13 -2.59 9.32
N GLY A 161 -5.60 -3.00 10.48
CA GLY A 161 -6.25 -2.81 11.77
C GLY A 161 -7.46 -3.72 11.98
N LEU A 162 -7.49 -4.89 11.32
CA LEU A 162 -8.56 -5.86 11.49
C LEU A 162 -8.61 -6.44 12.91
N ASP A 163 -7.49 -6.57 13.57
CA ASP A 163 -7.35 -6.91 14.97
C ASP A 163 -8.11 -5.91 15.86
N LEU A 164 -7.99 -4.62 15.58
CA LEU A 164 -8.72 -3.56 16.30
C LEU A 164 -10.23 -3.63 16.03
N VAL A 165 -10.63 -3.82 14.76
CA VAL A 165 -12.04 -4.01 14.40
C VAL A 165 -12.63 -5.20 15.13
N ARG A 166 -11.91 -6.35 15.13
CA ARG A 166 -12.33 -7.57 15.83
C ARG A 166 -12.47 -7.36 17.32
N TYR A 167 -11.54 -6.62 17.94
CA TYR A 167 -11.55 -6.33 19.35
C TYR A 167 -12.80 -5.54 19.80
N ILE A 168 -13.21 -4.52 19.01
CA ILE A 168 -14.35 -3.67 19.34
C ILE A 168 -15.65 -4.07 18.63
N PHE A 169 -15.64 -5.17 17.85
CA PHE A 169 -16.76 -5.53 16.96
C PHE A 169 -18.10 -5.62 17.71
N HIS A 170 -18.11 -6.28 18.86
CA HIS A 170 -19.34 -6.40 19.66
C HIS A 170 -19.82 -5.07 20.23
N ASP A 171 -18.93 -4.13 20.49
CA ASP A 171 -19.28 -2.82 21.03
C ASP A 171 -19.88 -1.90 19.96
N ILE A 172 -19.45 -2.04 18.71
CA ILE A 172 -19.99 -1.24 17.59
C ILE A 172 -21.24 -1.86 16.95
N MET A 173 -21.42 -3.17 17.07
CA MET A 173 -22.59 -3.87 16.51
C MET A 173 -23.76 -3.81 17.46
N GLY A 174 -24.62 -2.81 17.27
CA GLY A 174 -25.92 -2.68 17.95
C GLY A 174 -27.08 -2.98 17.00
N ASP A 175 -28.33 -2.93 17.54
CA ASP A 175 -29.56 -3.23 16.77
C ASP A 175 -29.73 -2.38 15.51
N ASN A 176 -29.10 -1.21 15.47
CA ASN A 176 -29.22 -0.25 14.37
C ASN A 176 -27.92 -0.13 13.51
N VAL A 177 -27.05 -1.13 13.53
CA VAL A 177 -25.81 -1.15 12.76
C VAL A 177 -25.75 -2.40 11.89
N SER A 178 -25.31 -2.25 10.65
CA SER A 178 -24.91 -3.35 9.75
C SER A 178 -23.47 -3.14 9.33
N PHE A 179 -22.74 -4.23 9.16
CA PHE A 179 -21.33 -4.21 8.74
C PHE A 179 -21.15 -5.05 7.47
N VAL A 180 -20.50 -4.49 6.46
CA VAL A 180 -20.14 -5.18 5.22
C VAL A 180 -18.64 -5.12 5.04
N LEU A 181 -18.02 -6.28 4.90
CA LEU A 181 -16.58 -6.43 4.64
C LEU A 181 -16.36 -7.09 3.30
N LEU A 182 -15.56 -6.47 2.46
CA LEU A 182 -15.11 -7.02 1.18
C LEU A 182 -13.59 -7.04 1.14
N GLY A 183 -13.01 -8.23 0.99
CA GLY A 183 -11.57 -8.40 0.87
C GLY A 183 -11.15 -9.87 0.88
N SER A 184 -9.85 -10.07 0.70
CA SER A 184 -9.17 -11.35 0.89
C SER A 184 -7.80 -11.10 1.50
N GLY A 185 -7.20 -12.09 2.13
CA GLY A 185 -5.89 -11.96 2.77
C GLY A 185 -5.48 -13.15 3.60
N ASP A 186 -5.13 -12.90 4.86
CA ASP A 186 -4.68 -13.93 5.77
C ASP A 186 -5.85 -14.77 6.27
N ALA A 187 -5.66 -16.10 6.31
CA ALA A 187 -6.70 -17.06 6.68
C ALA A 187 -7.28 -16.81 8.09
N GLU A 188 -6.55 -16.15 8.96
CA GLU A 188 -7.01 -15.73 10.29
C GLU A 188 -8.17 -14.74 10.22
N TYR A 189 -8.21 -13.90 9.19
CA TYR A 189 -9.24 -12.87 9.01
C TYR A 189 -10.33 -13.29 8.02
N GLU A 190 -10.10 -14.33 7.22
CA GLU A 190 -11.10 -14.87 6.29
C GLU A 190 -12.07 -15.86 6.95
N ASN A 191 -11.70 -16.44 8.09
CA ASN A 191 -12.46 -17.42 8.86
C ASN A 191 -13.05 -16.82 10.13
#